data_b6c3a7cfd7b5be3964e417d34d29294a
#
_entry.id   b6c3a7cfd7b5be3964e417d34d29294a
#
_cell.length_a   1.000
_cell.length_b   1.000
_cell.length_c   1.000
_cell.angle_alpha   90.00
_cell.angle_beta   90.00
_cell.angle_gamma   90.00
#
_symmetry.space_group_name_H-M   'P 1'
#
loop_
_entity.id
_entity.type
_entity.pdbx_description
1 polymer ?
#
loop_
_entity_poly.entity_id
_entity_poly.type
_entity_poly.pdbx_seq_one_letter_code
_entity_poly.pdbx_strand_id
1 'polypeptide(L)'
;MSTRTNEVWTQATDGFNRWVAGDSAGLDDLVAVMTPVLWHVVRSYRLPEATAEDVIQTTWLALVRRRATIVDAVAIGGWLTTTARREAWRVAQGGARTIPVADEELESRFPAQRSAEDQAVQHDEGDRIWAAVDGLPERCRRLLRIVAFDNRPDYRELAADLEMPVGSIGPTRGRCLAKLRVALMQAGEYQ
;
A
#
# COMPACT_ATOMS: atom_id res chain seq x y z
N MET A 1 6.22 12.89 10.27
CA MET A 1 5.53 11.87 9.47
C MET A 1 4.37 12.42 8.64
N SER A 2 3.64 13.43 9.09
CA SER A 2 2.44 13.97 8.39
C SER A 2 2.73 14.62 7.02
N THR A 3 3.83 15.35 6.85
CA THR A 3 4.12 16.14 5.63
C THR A 3 4.43 15.25 4.42
N ARG A 4 5.27 14.21 4.58
CA ARG A 4 5.69 13.31 3.50
C ARG A 4 4.54 12.43 3.00
N THR A 5 3.71 11.93 3.92
CA THR A 5 2.52 11.15 3.54
C THR A 5 1.54 12.01 2.74
N ASN A 6 1.34 13.27 3.13
CA ASN A 6 0.46 14.19 2.41
C ASN A 6 0.98 14.48 0.99
N GLU A 7 2.31 14.56 0.82
CA GLU A 7 2.96 14.77 -0.48
C GLU A 7 2.72 13.60 -1.45
N VAL A 8 2.86 12.36 -0.98
CA VAL A 8 2.58 11.14 -1.78
C VAL A 8 1.13 11.15 -2.30
N TRP A 9 0.17 11.51 -1.45
CA TRP A 9 -1.24 11.57 -1.86
C TRP A 9 -1.52 12.68 -2.86
N THR A 10 -0.89 13.83 -2.70
CA THR A 10 -0.98 14.94 -3.67
C THR A 10 -0.41 14.53 -5.01
N GLN A 11 0.79 13.97 -5.04
CA GLN A 11 1.43 13.48 -6.28
C GLN A 11 0.60 12.39 -6.97
N ALA A 12 0.01 11.46 -6.20
CA ALA A 12 -0.88 10.44 -6.75
C ALA A 12 -2.13 11.05 -7.39
N THR A 13 -2.72 12.05 -6.75
CA THR A 13 -3.89 12.79 -7.28
C THR A 13 -3.54 13.51 -8.57
N ASP A 14 -2.41 14.20 -8.61
CA ASP A 14 -1.94 14.95 -9.79
C ASP A 14 -1.62 14.01 -10.95
N GLY A 15 -0.93 12.90 -10.71
CA GLY A 15 -0.64 11.88 -11.71
C GLY A 15 -1.92 11.29 -12.30
N PHE A 16 -2.89 10.96 -11.46
CA PHE A 16 -4.18 10.45 -11.92
C PHE A 16 -4.96 11.46 -12.76
N ASN A 17 -5.02 12.73 -12.34
CA ASN A 17 -5.68 13.79 -13.11
C ASN A 17 -5.05 13.99 -14.49
N ARG A 18 -3.72 14.02 -14.57
CA ARG A 18 -2.99 14.13 -15.84
C ARG A 18 -3.31 12.95 -16.77
N TRP A 19 -3.29 11.73 -16.22
CA TRP A 19 -3.61 10.53 -16.99
C TRP A 19 -5.06 10.54 -17.51
N VAL A 20 -6.01 10.94 -16.71
CA VAL A 20 -7.43 11.08 -17.13
C VAL A 20 -7.58 12.15 -18.21
N ALA A 21 -6.80 13.22 -18.14
CA ALA A 21 -6.77 14.27 -19.15
C ALA A 21 -6.07 13.88 -20.48
N GLY A 22 -5.50 12.64 -20.55
CA GLY A 22 -4.89 12.11 -21.77
C GLY A 22 -3.36 12.15 -21.79
N ASP A 23 -2.70 12.66 -20.74
CA ASP A 23 -1.25 12.61 -20.57
C ASP A 23 -0.83 11.24 -20.03
N SER A 24 -0.23 10.40 -20.89
CA SER A 24 0.22 9.06 -20.50
C SER A 24 1.30 9.06 -19.40
N ALA A 25 2.14 10.11 -19.35
CA ALA A 25 3.15 10.24 -18.31
C ALA A 25 2.55 10.36 -16.90
N GLY A 26 1.29 10.82 -16.79
CA GLY A 26 0.57 10.85 -15.52
C GLY A 26 0.37 9.47 -14.90
N LEU A 27 0.20 8.41 -15.71
CA LEU A 27 0.13 7.03 -15.20
C LEU A 27 1.51 6.57 -14.69
N ASP A 28 2.58 6.88 -15.41
CA ASP A 28 3.92 6.50 -15.01
C ASP A 28 4.30 7.14 -13.67
N ASP A 29 3.96 8.42 -13.48
CA ASP A 29 4.18 9.12 -12.22
C ASP A 29 3.34 8.53 -11.08
N LEU A 30 2.07 8.21 -11.35
CA LEU A 30 1.20 7.56 -10.38
C LEU A 30 1.74 6.18 -9.96
N VAL A 31 2.22 5.38 -10.92
CA VAL A 31 2.85 4.08 -10.67
C VAL A 31 4.10 4.25 -9.83
N ALA A 32 4.98 5.19 -10.20
CA ALA A 32 6.24 5.42 -9.50
C ALA A 32 6.02 5.80 -8.03
N VAL A 33 5.01 6.64 -7.75
CA VAL A 33 4.75 7.14 -6.39
C VAL A 33 3.97 6.15 -5.52
N MET A 34 3.06 5.36 -6.13
CA MET A 34 2.16 4.48 -5.38
C MET A 34 2.67 3.04 -5.25
N THR A 35 3.53 2.54 -6.14
CA THR A 35 4.04 1.17 -6.05
C THR A 35 4.75 0.88 -4.72
N PRO A 36 5.63 1.75 -4.18
CA PRO A 36 6.21 1.53 -2.85
C PRO A 36 5.14 1.44 -1.75
N VAL A 37 4.09 2.26 -1.83
CA VAL A 37 2.97 2.24 -0.86
C VAL A 37 2.22 0.90 -0.94
N LEU A 38 1.93 0.42 -2.15
CA LEU A 38 1.26 -0.87 -2.35
C LEU A 38 2.10 -2.03 -1.82
N TRP A 39 3.42 -2.01 -2.01
CA TRP A 39 4.34 -2.98 -1.43
C TRP A 39 4.25 -3.01 0.10
N HIS A 40 4.22 -1.86 0.77
CA HIS A 40 4.05 -1.82 2.22
C HIS A 40 2.73 -2.44 2.68
N VAL A 41 1.64 -2.21 1.95
CA VAL A 41 0.34 -2.81 2.25
C VAL A 41 0.39 -4.33 2.06
N VAL A 42 0.87 -4.81 0.90
CA VAL A 42 0.85 -6.22 0.53
C VAL A 42 1.79 -7.06 1.41
N ARG A 43 2.97 -6.56 1.75
CA ARG A 43 3.93 -7.23 2.66
C ARG A 43 3.33 -7.55 4.04
N SER A 44 2.28 -6.81 4.47
CA SER A 44 1.60 -7.11 5.73
C SER A 44 0.97 -8.50 5.77
N TYR A 45 0.70 -9.11 4.61
CA TYR A 45 0.07 -10.42 4.46
C TYR A 45 1.06 -11.57 4.37
N ARG A 46 2.38 -11.29 4.33
CA ARG A 46 3.47 -12.31 4.23
C ARG A 46 3.29 -13.28 3.07
N LEU A 47 2.81 -12.80 1.96
CA LEU A 47 2.74 -13.57 0.72
C LEU A 47 4.16 -13.83 0.19
N PRO A 48 4.39 -14.95 -0.53
CA PRO A 48 5.60 -15.13 -1.33
C PRO A 48 5.81 -13.94 -2.27
N GLU A 49 7.05 -13.57 -2.56
CA GLU A 49 7.38 -12.37 -3.32
C GLU A 49 6.67 -12.33 -4.68
N ALA A 50 6.77 -13.40 -5.46
CA ALA A 50 6.07 -13.50 -6.75
C ALA A 50 4.54 -13.30 -6.62
N THR A 51 3.94 -13.86 -5.56
CA THR A 51 2.50 -13.71 -5.30
C THR A 51 2.16 -12.26 -4.90
N ALA A 52 3.05 -11.59 -4.18
CA ALA A 52 2.88 -10.19 -3.81
C ALA A 52 2.99 -9.27 -5.04
N GLU A 53 3.89 -9.57 -5.97
CA GLU A 53 4.00 -8.91 -7.28
C GLU A 53 2.71 -9.06 -8.08
N ASP A 54 2.16 -10.26 -8.18
CA ASP A 54 0.88 -10.54 -8.86
C ASP A 54 -0.27 -9.72 -8.27
N VAL A 55 -0.33 -9.57 -6.96
CA VAL A 55 -1.32 -8.73 -6.28
C VAL A 55 -1.19 -7.27 -6.68
N ILE A 56 0.04 -6.75 -6.72
CA ILE A 56 0.31 -5.36 -7.11
C ILE A 56 -0.06 -5.15 -8.58
N GLN A 57 0.35 -6.06 -9.46
CA GLN A 57 0.02 -6.01 -10.87
C GLN A 57 -1.50 -6.07 -11.09
N THR A 58 -2.19 -6.98 -10.41
CA THR A 58 -3.66 -7.08 -10.45
C THR A 58 -4.33 -5.78 -10.00
N THR A 59 -3.76 -5.10 -9.01
CA THR A 59 -4.25 -3.80 -8.53
C THR A 59 -4.15 -2.72 -9.62
N TRP A 60 -3.01 -2.65 -10.31
CA TRP A 60 -2.81 -1.72 -11.43
C TRP A 60 -3.73 -2.01 -12.61
N LEU A 61 -3.90 -3.29 -12.95
CA LEU A 61 -4.85 -3.70 -13.99
C LEU A 61 -6.29 -3.33 -13.64
N ALA A 62 -6.68 -3.49 -12.37
CA ALA A 62 -7.99 -3.07 -11.90
C ALA A 62 -8.20 -1.55 -12.02
N LEU A 63 -7.16 -0.75 -11.77
CA LEU A 63 -7.22 0.71 -11.99
C LEU A 63 -7.44 1.05 -13.47
N VAL A 64 -6.64 0.47 -14.37
CA VAL A 64 -6.76 0.75 -15.81
C VAL A 64 -8.17 0.44 -16.31
N ARG A 65 -8.74 -0.69 -15.89
CA ARG A 65 -10.10 -1.10 -16.28
C ARG A 65 -11.19 -0.20 -15.69
N ARG A 66 -10.96 0.34 -14.50
CA ARG A 66 -11.96 1.15 -13.77
C ARG A 66 -11.71 2.64 -13.82
N ARG A 67 -10.74 3.10 -14.60
CA ARG A 67 -10.34 4.52 -14.69
C ARG A 67 -11.54 5.46 -14.82
N ALA A 68 -12.48 5.14 -15.71
CA ALA A 68 -13.63 5.96 -16.00
C ALA A 68 -14.68 6.01 -14.85
N THR A 69 -14.62 5.10 -13.89
CA THR A 69 -15.55 5.03 -12.76
C THR A 69 -15.07 5.78 -11.53
N ILE A 70 -13.80 6.19 -11.50
CA ILE A 70 -13.21 6.94 -10.39
C ILE A 70 -13.43 8.42 -10.65
N VAL A 71 -14.46 8.96 -10.01
CA VAL A 71 -14.90 10.35 -10.19
C VAL A 71 -14.06 11.32 -9.36
N ASP A 72 -13.65 10.92 -8.17
CA ASP A 72 -12.84 11.73 -7.24
C ASP A 72 -11.38 11.33 -7.29
N ALA A 73 -10.55 12.13 -7.95
CA ALA A 73 -9.12 11.90 -8.04
C ALA A 73 -8.40 11.92 -6.68
N VAL A 74 -8.94 12.65 -5.68
CA VAL A 74 -8.37 12.68 -4.33
C VAL A 74 -8.49 11.31 -3.64
N ALA A 75 -9.47 10.51 -4.04
CA ALA A 75 -9.67 9.17 -3.51
C ALA A 75 -8.75 8.10 -4.13
N ILE A 76 -7.93 8.43 -5.15
CA ILE A 76 -7.17 7.43 -5.92
C ILE A 76 -6.22 6.61 -5.05
N GLY A 77 -5.49 7.27 -4.16
CA GLY A 77 -4.55 6.58 -3.27
C GLY A 77 -5.27 5.60 -2.32
N GLY A 78 -6.38 6.04 -1.72
CA GLY A 78 -7.23 5.19 -0.87
C GLY A 78 -7.86 4.03 -1.66
N TRP A 79 -8.28 4.28 -2.90
CA TRP A 79 -8.81 3.25 -3.78
C TRP A 79 -7.76 2.16 -4.09
N LEU A 80 -6.54 2.57 -4.45
CA LEU A 80 -5.43 1.67 -4.74
C LEU A 80 -5.05 0.82 -3.51
N THR A 81 -4.86 1.45 -2.36
CA THR A 81 -4.48 0.74 -1.12
C THR A 81 -5.58 -0.23 -0.67
N THR A 82 -6.85 0.16 -0.77
CA THR A 82 -7.99 -0.71 -0.46
C THR A 82 -8.07 -1.89 -1.42
N THR A 83 -7.86 -1.66 -2.73
CA THR A 83 -7.89 -2.71 -3.74
C THR A 83 -6.76 -3.72 -3.53
N ALA A 84 -5.53 -3.25 -3.32
CA ALA A 84 -4.38 -4.11 -3.03
C ALA A 84 -4.58 -4.92 -1.75
N ARG A 85 -5.13 -4.31 -0.71
CA ARG A 85 -5.43 -4.96 0.56
C ARG A 85 -6.45 -6.09 0.40
N ARG A 86 -7.56 -5.83 -0.30
CA ARG A 86 -8.60 -6.84 -0.57
C ARG A 86 -8.06 -8.02 -1.36
N GLU A 87 -7.25 -7.73 -2.37
CA GLU A 87 -6.63 -8.76 -3.20
C GLU A 87 -5.61 -9.59 -2.41
N ALA A 88 -4.73 -8.95 -1.63
CA ALA A 88 -3.77 -9.63 -0.78
C ALA A 88 -4.46 -10.52 0.26
N TRP A 89 -5.55 -10.05 0.86
CA TRP A 89 -6.34 -10.84 1.80
C TRP A 89 -6.98 -12.04 1.12
N ARG A 90 -7.58 -11.85 -0.07
CA ARG A 90 -8.20 -12.92 -0.87
C ARG A 90 -7.19 -14.04 -1.17
N VAL A 91 -5.98 -13.66 -1.60
CA VAL A 91 -4.91 -14.59 -1.91
C VAL A 91 -4.40 -15.30 -0.65
N ALA A 92 -4.22 -14.58 0.46
CA ALA A 92 -3.79 -15.14 1.74
C ALA A 92 -4.78 -16.18 2.31
N GLN A 93 -6.08 -16.07 1.98
CA GLN A 93 -7.12 -17.03 2.39
C GLN A 93 -7.24 -18.23 1.43
N GLY A 94 -6.31 -18.41 0.50
CA GLY A 94 -6.32 -19.51 -0.45
C GLY A 94 -7.33 -19.35 -1.59
N GLY A 95 -7.86 -18.17 -1.79
CA GLY A 95 -8.79 -17.84 -2.87
C GLY A 95 -8.12 -17.73 -4.23
N ALA A 96 -7.76 -18.85 -4.83
CA ALA A 96 -7.37 -18.91 -6.23
C ALA A 96 -8.58 -18.63 -7.11
N ARG A 97 -8.84 -17.38 -7.43
CA ARG A 97 -9.70 -17.01 -8.54
C ARG A 97 -9.00 -15.94 -9.35
N THR A 98 -8.17 -16.42 -10.26
CA THR A 98 -7.58 -15.62 -11.33
C THR A 98 -8.71 -14.97 -12.10
N ILE A 99 -8.77 -13.64 -12.12
CA ILE A 99 -9.57 -12.95 -13.13
C ILE A 99 -8.80 -13.15 -14.43
N PRO A 100 -9.36 -13.83 -15.45
CA PRO A 100 -8.65 -14.00 -16.71
C PRO A 100 -8.45 -12.63 -17.35
N VAL A 101 -7.20 -12.26 -17.51
CA VAL A 101 -6.79 -11.07 -18.26
C VAL A 101 -6.23 -11.56 -19.57
N ALA A 102 -6.73 -11.02 -20.67
CA ALA A 102 -6.09 -11.17 -21.97
C ALA A 102 -4.78 -10.38 -21.96
N ASP A 103 -3.67 -11.08 -22.10
CA ASP A 103 -2.32 -10.70 -21.60
C ASP A 103 -1.44 -9.96 -22.60
N GLU A 104 -1.93 -9.51 -23.78
CA GLU A 104 -0.98 -9.18 -24.85
C GLU A 104 -0.55 -7.71 -24.96
N GLU A 105 -1.16 -6.75 -24.27
CA GLU A 105 -0.83 -5.31 -24.49
C GLU A 105 -0.17 -4.57 -23.31
N LEU A 106 0.00 -5.19 -22.15
CA LEU A 106 0.40 -4.47 -20.93
C LEU A 106 1.86 -4.71 -20.47
N GLU A 107 2.51 -5.77 -20.89
CA GLU A 107 3.89 -6.10 -20.44
C GLU A 107 4.95 -5.05 -20.80
N SER A 108 4.68 -4.19 -21.80
CA SER A 108 5.68 -3.20 -22.25
C SER A 108 5.60 -1.83 -21.57
N ARG A 109 4.65 -1.61 -20.66
CA ARG A 109 4.38 -0.28 -20.08
C ARG A 109 4.73 -0.11 -18.60
N PHE A 110 5.21 -1.13 -17.93
CA PHE A 110 5.70 -0.95 -16.57
C PHE A 110 7.18 -0.56 -16.61
N PRO A 111 7.55 0.63 -16.09
CA PRO A 111 8.95 1.01 -16.05
C PRO A 111 9.72 0.01 -15.20
N ALA A 112 10.83 -0.49 -15.76
CA ALA A 112 11.80 -1.25 -15.01
C ALA A 112 12.19 -0.44 -13.76
N GLN A 113 12.27 -1.12 -12.65
CA GLN A 113 12.61 -0.59 -11.34
C GLN A 113 13.80 0.38 -11.47
N ARG A 114 13.61 1.65 -11.07
CA ARG A 114 14.70 2.65 -11.08
C ARG A 114 15.86 2.13 -10.25
N SER A 115 17.08 2.37 -10.74
CA SER A 115 18.33 1.87 -10.16
C SER A 115 18.48 2.22 -8.67
N ALA A 116 19.12 1.32 -7.94
CA ALA A 116 19.28 1.34 -6.49
C ALA A 116 20.05 2.56 -5.92
N GLU A 117 20.71 3.37 -6.73
CA GLU A 117 21.60 4.45 -6.28
C GLU A 117 20.88 5.71 -5.80
N ASP A 118 19.72 6.07 -6.37
CA ASP A 118 18.94 7.24 -5.92
C ASP A 118 18.10 6.96 -4.67
N GLN A 119 18.00 5.72 -4.26
CA GLN A 119 17.21 5.27 -3.11
C GLN A 119 18.00 5.17 -1.79
N ALA A 120 19.32 5.11 -1.85
CA ALA A 120 20.13 4.66 -0.71
C ALA A 120 20.17 5.60 0.51
N VAL A 121 19.99 6.91 0.35
CA VAL A 121 20.17 7.88 1.47
C VAL A 121 18.86 8.19 2.22
N GLN A 122 17.69 7.95 1.62
CA GLN A 122 16.39 8.20 2.26
C GLN A 122 15.73 6.93 2.83
N HIS A 123 16.31 5.76 2.59
CA HIS A 123 15.75 4.46 2.99
C HIS A 123 16.02 4.09 4.44
N ASP A 124 17.14 4.53 5.03
CA ASP A 124 17.62 3.98 6.29
C ASP A 124 16.64 4.17 7.46
N GLU A 125 16.08 5.37 7.67
CA GLU A 125 15.10 5.59 8.75
C GLU A 125 13.73 4.92 8.47
N GLY A 126 13.31 4.95 7.21
CA GLY A 126 12.06 4.31 6.80
C GLY A 126 12.14 2.79 6.95
N ASP A 127 13.22 2.20 6.48
CA ASP A 127 13.44 0.75 6.52
C ASP A 127 13.54 0.22 7.96
N ARG A 128 14.16 0.99 8.85
CA ARG A 128 14.24 0.68 10.30
C ARG A 128 12.87 0.66 10.95
N ILE A 129 12.03 1.67 10.70
CA ILE A 129 10.67 1.71 11.23
C ILE A 129 9.88 0.51 10.71
N TRP A 130 9.98 0.20 9.42
CA TRP A 130 9.27 -0.92 8.83
C TRP A 130 9.80 -2.28 9.29
N ALA A 131 11.09 -2.42 9.51
CA ALA A 131 11.67 -3.60 10.14
C ALA A 131 11.12 -3.80 11.56
N ALA A 132 11.03 -2.73 12.35
CA ALA A 132 10.41 -2.78 13.67
C ALA A 132 8.90 -3.14 13.60
N VAL A 133 8.16 -2.62 12.61
CA VAL A 133 6.76 -3.00 12.38
C VAL A 133 6.64 -4.48 12.02
N ASP A 134 7.57 -5.04 11.23
CA ASP A 134 7.56 -6.45 10.83
C ASP A 134 7.85 -7.39 12.00
N GLY A 135 8.58 -6.94 12.99
CA GLY A 135 8.81 -7.66 14.25
C GLY A 135 7.58 -7.72 15.18
N LEU A 136 6.56 -6.91 14.94
CA LEU A 136 5.35 -6.89 15.76
C LEU A 136 4.46 -8.13 15.54
N PRO A 137 3.60 -8.47 16.52
CA PRO A 137 2.57 -9.49 16.34
C PRO A 137 1.74 -9.19 15.06
N GLU A 138 1.31 -10.25 14.38
CA GLU A 138 0.66 -10.17 13.05
C GLU A 138 -0.46 -9.13 12.96
N ARG A 139 -1.37 -9.12 13.95
CA ARG A 139 -2.46 -8.16 14.00
C ARG A 139 -1.97 -6.70 14.07
N CYS A 140 -0.91 -6.42 14.83
CA CYS A 140 -0.33 -5.08 14.92
C CYS A 140 0.37 -4.69 13.63
N ARG A 141 1.16 -5.60 13.05
CA ARG A 141 1.83 -5.39 11.77
C ARG A 141 0.82 -5.04 10.67
N ARG A 142 -0.22 -5.87 10.48
CA ARG A 142 -1.27 -5.64 9.48
C ARG A 142 -1.98 -4.30 9.72
N LEU A 143 -2.40 -4.04 10.95
CA LEU A 143 -3.09 -2.79 11.29
C LEU A 143 -2.23 -1.56 11.00
N LEU A 144 -0.98 -1.54 11.48
CA LEU A 144 -0.11 -0.36 11.32
C LEU A 144 0.30 -0.13 9.88
N ARG A 145 0.55 -1.18 9.08
CA ARG A 145 0.86 -1.02 7.66
C ARG A 145 -0.29 -0.43 6.86
N ILE A 146 -1.53 -0.84 7.15
CA ILE A 146 -2.72 -0.31 6.47
C ILE A 146 -2.96 1.13 6.89
N VAL A 147 -2.98 1.41 8.19
CA VAL A 147 -3.33 2.75 8.70
C VAL A 147 -2.23 3.79 8.45
N ALA A 148 -0.98 3.37 8.21
CA ALA A 148 0.12 4.29 7.89
C ALA A 148 -0.09 5.00 6.55
N PHE A 149 -0.74 4.34 5.59
CA PHE A 149 -0.93 4.83 4.23
C PHE A 149 -2.37 5.13 3.88
N ASP A 150 -3.32 4.85 4.74
CA ASP A 150 -4.72 5.15 4.49
C ASP A 150 -5.14 6.40 5.26
N ASN A 151 -5.36 7.49 4.54
CA ASN A 151 -5.76 8.77 5.15
C ASN A 151 -7.20 8.73 5.71
N ARG A 152 -8.04 7.81 5.21
CA ARG A 152 -9.42 7.60 5.67
C ARG A 152 -9.78 6.11 5.56
N PRO A 153 -9.20 5.24 6.40
CA PRO A 153 -9.45 3.82 6.32
C PRO A 153 -10.93 3.51 6.57
N ASP A 154 -11.51 2.65 5.74
CA ASP A 154 -12.81 2.07 6.06
C ASP A 154 -12.64 1.12 7.24
N TYR A 155 -12.98 1.60 8.42
CA TYR A 155 -12.85 0.82 9.65
C TYR A 155 -13.71 -0.43 9.67
N ARG A 156 -14.80 -0.50 8.88
CA ARG A 156 -15.65 -1.70 8.79
C ARG A 156 -14.93 -2.79 8.01
N GLU A 157 -14.36 -2.44 6.86
CA GLU A 157 -13.55 -3.38 6.08
C GLU A 157 -12.29 -3.80 6.83
N LEU A 158 -11.59 -2.84 7.45
CA LEU A 158 -10.41 -3.13 8.24
C LEU A 158 -10.71 -4.06 9.43
N ALA A 159 -11.87 -3.89 10.06
CA ALA A 159 -12.35 -4.75 11.13
C ALA A 159 -12.61 -6.18 10.64
N ALA A 160 -13.23 -6.33 9.47
CA ALA A 160 -13.46 -7.63 8.84
C ALA A 160 -12.14 -8.32 8.48
N ASP A 161 -11.19 -7.60 7.85
CA ASP A 161 -9.88 -8.14 7.48
C ASP A 161 -9.02 -8.58 8.70
N LEU A 162 -9.17 -7.87 9.83
CA LEU A 162 -8.44 -8.16 11.05
C LEU A 162 -9.22 -9.08 12.00
N GLU A 163 -10.42 -9.53 11.60
CA GLU A 163 -11.31 -10.38 12.37
C GLU A 163 -11.53 -9.80 13.79
N MET A 164 -11.92 -8.52 13.84
CA MET A 164 -12.12 -7.82 15.11
C MET A 164 -13.30 -6.84 15.04
N PRO A 165 -13.93 -6.51 16.19
CA PRO A 165 -14.98 -5.49 16.23
C PRO A 165 -14.48 -4.12 15.77
N VAL A 166 -15.30 -3.37 15.03
CA VAL A 166 -14.95 -2.02 14.52
C VAL A 166 -14.51 -1.09 15.64
N GLY A 167 -15.23 -1.10 16.78
CA GLY A 167 -14.89 -0.27 17.94
C GLY A 167 -13.55 -0.61 18.61
N SER A 168 -12.98 -1.78 18.31
CA SER A 168 -11.69 -2.23 18.86
C SER A 168 -10.48 -1.73 18.06
N ILE A 169 -10.67 -1.17 16.86
CA ILE A 169 -9.58 -0.73 15.99
C ILE A 169 -8.77 0.39 16.65
N GLY A 170 -9.44 1.44 17.13
CA GLY A 170 -8.79 2.58 17.78
C GLY A 170 -7.94 2.17 18.99
N PRO A 171 -8.52 1.50 19.99
CA PRO A 171 -7.76 0.99 21.14
C PRO A 171 -6.64 0.03 20.77
N THR A 172 -6.84 -0.83 19.77
CA THR A 172 -5.80 -1.76 19.29
C THR A 172 -4.68 -1.01 18.58
N ARG A 173 -4.99 0.00 17.74
CA ARG A 173 -3.99 0.87 17.12
C ARG A 173 -3.12 1.54 18.18
N GLY A 174 -3.71 2.09 19.25
CA GLY A 174 -2.96 2.71 20.35
C GLY A 174 -1.99 1.72 21.00
N ARG A 175 -2.43 0.50 21.29
CA ARG A 175 -1.58 -0.57 21.86
C ARG A 175 -0.47 -1.00 20.89
N CYS A 176 -0.75 -1.08 19.59
CA CYS A 176 0.24 -1.45 18.59
C CYS A 176 1.31 -0.36 18.41
N LEU A 177 0.92 0.92 18.44
CA LEU A 177 1.87 2.04 18.44
C LEU A 177 2.75 2.06 19.70
N ALA A 178 2.20 1.75 20.87
CA ALA A 178 2.99 1.61 22.09
C ALA A 178 4.03 0.49 21.98
N LYS A 179 3.67 -0.68 21.41
CA LYS A 179 4.60 -1.77 21.14
C LYS A 179 5.70 -1.38 20.15
N LEU A 180 5.33 -0.69 19.05
CA LEU A 180 6.28 -0.18 18.09
C LEU A 180 7.30 0.77 18.74
N ARG A 181 6.81 1.70 19.58
CA ARG A 181 7.68 2.63 20.31
C ARG A 181 8.70 1.88 21.17
N VAL A 182 8.27 0.86 21.90
CA VAL A 182 9.17 0.03 22.73
C VAL A 182 10.21 -0.67 21.85
N ALA A 183 9.81 -1.26 20.73
CA ALA A 183 10.72 -1.94 19.79
C ALA A 183 11.79 -0.96 19.24
N LEU A 184 11.38 0.26 18.87
CA LEU A 184 12.30 1.29 18.38
C LEU A 184 13.27 1.78 19.46
N MET A 185 12.81 1.93 20.71
CA MET A 185 13.69 2.28 21.82
C MET A 185 14.72 1.21 22.12
N GLN A 186 14.35 -0.07 22.04
CA GLN A 186 15.24 -1.20 22.24
C GLN A 186 16.29 -1.32 21.13
N ALA A 187 15.94 -0.91 19.91
CA ALA A 187 16.86 -0.86 18.78
C ALA A 187 17.85 0.34 18.84
N GLY A 188 17.79 1.19 19.86
CA GLY A 188 18.67 2.36 20.02
C GLY A 188 18.29 3.57 19.17
N GLU A 189 17.07 3.66 18.69
CA GLU A 189 16.64 4.59 17.65
C GLU A 189 15.78 5.76 18.18
N TYR A 190 15.55 5.83 19.48
CA TYR A 190 14.80 6.92 20.10
C TYR A 190 15.49 7.35 21.42
N GLN A 191 16.41 8.28 21.31
CA GLN A 191 16.81 9.11 22.45
C GLN A 191 16.08 10.43 22.43
#